data_131732a9c52a24a6817c48962501badc
#
_entry.id   131732a9c52a24a6817c48962501badc
#
_cell.length_a   1.000
_cell.length_b   1.000
_cell.length_c   1.000
_cell.angle_alpha   90.00
_cell.angle_beta   90.00
_cell.angle_gamma   90.00
#
_symmetry.space_group_name_H-M   'P 1'
#
loop_
_entity.id
_entity.type
_entity.pdbx_description
1 polymer ?
#
loop_
_entity_poly.entity_id
_entity_poly.type
_entity_poly.pdbx_seq_one_letter_code
_entity_poly.pdbx_strand_id
1 'polypeptide(L)'
;MKKIAVLVPCYNEELTIANVIEDFHQHLPEADIYVYDNNSSDKTAQVALEHGAIVVPEYQQGKGNVVRSMFRDIDADCYIMVDGDDTYPAEDAVKVAQLVLDGKAEMAIGDRLSSTYFTENKRPFHNLGNRMVRGLINFIFNSNVKDIMTGCRAFSRRFVKSFPVLSAGFEIETEMTVHALDKNLAIREIPISYRDRMEGSVSKLNTFSDGFKVLITIFRLFREYK
;
A
#
# COMPACT_ATOMS: atom_id res chain seq x y z
N MET A 1 4.85 -8.96 -23.39
CA MET A 1 4.17 -7.95 -22.54
C MET A 1 4.80 -8.00 -21.14
N LYS A 2 4.87 -6.89 -20.42
CA LYS A 2 5.31 -6.91 -19.01
C LYS A 2 4.20 -7.55 -18.16
N LYS A 3 4.58 -8.41 -17.24
CA LYS A 3 3.65 -9.01 -16.29
C LYS A 3 3.33 -8.01 -15.18
N ILE A 4 2.04 -7.72 -14.96
CA ILE A 4 1.57 -6.77 -13.94
C ILE A 4 0.75 -7.55 -12.91
N ALA A 5 1.04 -7.34 -11.63
CA ALA A 5 0.31 -7.93 -10.52
C ALA A 5 -0.32 -6.84 -9.65
N VAL A 6 -1.62 -6.91 -9.44
CA VAL A 6 -2.33 -6.09 -8.46
C VAL A 6 -2.39 -6.86 -7.15
N LEU A 7 -1.92 -6.24 -6.07
CA LEU A 7 -1.77 -6.82 -4.75
C LEU A 7 -2.75 -6.16 -3.79
N VAL A 8 -3.73 -6.91 -3.31
CA VAL A 8 -4.79 -6.41 -2.44
C VAL A 8 -4.75 -7.18 -1.10
N PRO A 9 -4.07 -6.65 -0.07
CA PRO A 9 -4.14 -7.21 1.27
C PRO A 9 -5.51 -6.93 1.88
N CYS A 10 -6.23 -7.99 2.31
CA CYS A 10 -7.59 -7.89 2.80
C CYS A 10 -7.77 -8.48 4.21
N TYR A 11 -8.58 -7.79 5.01
CA TYR A 11 -9.07 -8.27 6.30
C TYR A 11 -10.45 -7.70 6.59
N ASN A 12 -11.51 -8.51 6.48
CA ASN A 12 -12.90 -8.12 6.65
C ASN A 12 -13.30 -6.94 5.75
N GLU A 13 -13.24 -7.16 4.42
CA GLU A 13 -13.58 -6.18 3.40
C GLU A 13 -14.67 -6.71 2.42
N GLU A 14 -15.58 -7.58 2.90
CA GLU A 14 -16.64 -8.19 2.08
C GLU A 14 -17.52 -7.16 1.35
N LEU A 15 -17.66 -5.94 1.91
CA LEU A 15 -18.50 -4.88 1.35
C LEU A 15 -17.84 -4.15 0.18
N THR A 16 -16.52 -4.19 0.07
CA THR A 16 -15.76 -3.30 -0.83
C THR A 16 -14.90 -4.05 -1.84
N ILE A 17 -14.49 -5.27 -1.52
CA ILE A 17 -13.51 -6.00 -2.33
C ILE A 17 -13.99 -6.28 -3.76
N ALA A 18 -15.30 -6.48 -3.98
CA ALA A 18 -15.88 -6.65 -5.31
C ALA A 18 -15.61 -5.43 -6.18
N ASN A 19 -15.89 -4.23 -5.66
CA ASN A 19 -15.70 -2.98 -6.38
C ASN A 19 -14.23 -2.77 -6.76
N VAL A 20 -13.31 -3.07 -5.84
CA VAL A 20 -11.86 -2.96 -6.10
C VAL A 20 -11.45 -3.86 -7.26
N ILE A 21 -11.90 -5.12 -7.28
CA ILE A 21 -11.56 -6.09 -8.33
C ILE A 21 -12.15 -5.66 -9.67
N GLU A 22 -13.44 -5.26 -9.70
CA GLU A 22 -14.12 -4.81 -10.92
C GLU A 22 -13.48 -3.54 -11.49
N ASP A 23 -13.12 -2.57 -10.64
CA ASP A 23 -12.45 -1.33 -11.04
C ASP A 23 -11.09 -1.64 -11.71
N PHE A 24 -10.31 -2.59 -11.17
CA PHE A 24 -9.07 -3.03 -11.82
C PHE A 24 -9.30 -3.83 -13.10
N HIS A 25 -10.29 -4.70 -13.18
CA HIS A 25 -10.63 -5.39 -14.44
C HIS A 25 -11.02 -4.41 -15.54
N GLN A 26 -11.68 -3.32 -15.19
CA GLN A 26 -12.06 -2.27 -16.15
C GLN A 26 -10.85 -1.46 -16.64
N HIS A 27 -9.92 -1.08 -15.75
CA HIS A 27 -8.84 -0.13 -16.05
C HIS A 27 -7.51 -0.80 -16.39
N LEU A 28 -7.34 -2.08 -16.06
CA LEU A 28 -6.11 -2.85 -16.28
C LEU A 28 -6.41 -4.34 -16.52
N PRO A 29 -7.16 -4.68 -17.56
CA PRO A 29 -7.65 -6.04 -17.81
C PRO A 29 -6.55 -7.10 -18.04
N GLU A 30 -5.32 -6.66 -18.34
CA GLU A 30 -4.16 -7.54 -18.52
C GLU A 30 -3.45 -7.92 -17.23
N ALA A 31 -3.82 -7.35 -16.08
CA ALA A 31 -3.15 -7.62 -14.81
C ALA A 31 -3.77 -8.83 -14.09
N ASP A 32 -2.93 -9.62 -13.45
CA ASP A 32 -3.37 -10.61 -12.48
C ASP A 32 -3.72 -9.90 -11.16
N ILE A 33 -4.93 -10.10 -10.62
CA ILE A 33 -5.38 -9.51 -9.36
C ILE A 33 -5.26 -10.57 -8.26
N TYR A 34 -4.40 -10.30 -7.27
CA TYR A 34 -4.15 -11.18 -6.12
C TYR A 34 -4.77 -10.55 -4.86
N VAL A 35 -5.71 -11.26 -4.27
CA VAL A 35 -6.30 -10.93 -2.97
C VAL A 35 -5.72 -11.89 -1.93
N TYR A 36 -4.95 -11.34 -0.98
CA TYR A 36 -4.45 -12.11 0.16
C TYR A 36 -5.36 -11.87 1.36
N ASP A 37 -6.14 -12.90 1.68
CA ASP A 37 -7.08 -12.86 2.80
C ASP A 37 -6.37 -13.15 4.13
N ASN A 38 -6.32 -12.16 5.00
CA ASN A 38 -5.60 -12.23 6.27
C ASN A 38 -6.49 -12.63 7.43
N ASN A 39 -7.03 -13.86 7.38
CA ASN A 39 -7.96 -14.41 8.36
C ASN A 39 -9.28 -13.61 8.52
N SER A 40 -9.91 -13.22 7.43
CA SER A 40 -11.22 -12.61 7.48
C SER A 40 -12.25 -13.55 8.10
N SER A 41 -13.13 -13.00 8.92
CA SER A 41 -14.26 -13.73 9.53
C SER A 41 -15.56 -13.53 8.75
N ASP A 42 -15.56 -12.65 7.75
CA ASP A 42 -16.67 -12.36 6.84
C ASP A 42 -16.50 -13.11 5.49
N LYS A 43 -17.23 -12.70 4.48
CA LYS A 43 -17.18 -13.33 3.15
C LYS A 43 -16.12 -12.74 2.20
N THR A 44 -15.13 -12.01 2.69
CA THR A 44 -14.11 -11.35 1.87
C THR A 44 -13.49 -12.30 0.83
N ALA A 45 -12.98 -13.45 1.27
CA ALA A 45 -12.33 -14.42 0.37
C ALA A 45 -13.30 -14.99 -0.68
N GLN A 46 -14.53 -15.29 -0.29
CA GLN A 46 -15.57 -15.80 -1.18
C GLN A 46 -15.91 -14.75 -2.26
N VAL A 47 -16.21 -13.52 -1.85
CA VAL A 47 -16.55 -12.41 -2.75
C VAL A 47 -15.42 -12.15 -3.73
N ALA A 48 -14.17 -12.11 -3.26
CA ALA A 48 -13.02 -11.90 -4.12
C ALA A 48 -12.87 -12.99 -5.20
N LEU A 49 -13.08 -14.25 -4.82
CA LEU A 49 -13.03 -15.39 -5.75
C LEU A 49 -14.15 -15.32 -6.80
N GLU A 50 -15.38 -14.98 -6.39
CA GLU A 50 -16.53 -14.85 -7.28
C GLU A 50 -16.35 -13.73 -8.31
N HIS A 51 -15.55 -12.69 -8.02
CA HIS A 51 -15.22 -11.59 -8.94
C HIS A 51 -13.90 -11.81 -9.72
N GLY A 52 -13.36 -13.02 -9.71
CA GLY A 52 -12.23 -13.42 -10.58
C GLY A 52 -10.84 -13.10 -10.06
N ALA A 53 -10.67 -12.74 -8.80
CA ALA A 53 -9.34 -12.58 -8.20
C ALA A 53 -8.69 -13.94 -7.87
N ILE A 54 -7.37 -13.95 -7.87
CA ILE A 54 -6.57 -15.07 -7.33
C ILE A 54 -6.50 -14.90 -5.81
N VAL A 55 -7.25 -15.71 -5.06
CA VAL A 55 -7.34 -15.60 -3.61
C VAL A 55 -6.34 -16.53 -2.93
N VAL A 56 -5.55 -15.95 -2.01
CA VAL A 56 -4.54 -16.69 -1.23
C VAL A 56 -4.76 -16.41 0.26
N PRO A 57 -4.89 -17.44 1.11
CA PRO A 57 -4.98 -17.24 2.56
C PRO A 57 -3.61 -16.91 3.17
N GLU A 58 -3.57 -15.89 4.04
CA GLU A 58 -2.41 -15.58 4.87
C GLU A 58 -2.79 -15.68 6.35
N TYR A 59 -2.26 -16.70 7.02
CA TYR A 59 -2.64 -17.03 8.39
C TYR A 59 -1.94 -16.18 9.45
N GLN A 60 -0.83 -15.53 9.14
CA GLN A 60 -0.16 -14.63 10.05
C GLN A 60 -0.81 -13.24 9.99
N GLN A 61 -1.55 -12.88 11.06
CA GLN A 61 -2.25 -11.61 11.12
C GLN A 61 -1.30 -10.42 11.02
N GLY A 62 -1.64 -9.48 10.13
CA GLY A 62 -0.96 -8.19 9.96
C GLY A 62 -0.57 -7.88 8.52
N LYS A 63 -0.77 -6.62 8.10
CA LYS A 63 -0.54 -6.16 6.72
C LYS A 63 0.89 -6.44 6.25
N GLY A 64 1.89 -6.24 7.10
CA GLY A 64 3.28 -6.53 6.75
C GLY A 64 3.55 -8.02 6.49
N ASN A 65 2.89 -8.92 7.22
CA ASN A 65 2.98 -10.36 6.96
C ASN A 65 2.37 -10.72 5.60
N VAL A 66 1.23 -10.12 5.27
CA VAL A 66 0.58 -10.27 3.96
C VAL A 66 1.51 -9.81 2.85
N VAL A 67 2.08 -8.61 2.97
CA VAL A 67 3.01 -8.06 1.97
C VAL A 67 4.25 -8.96 1.79
N ARG A 68 4.77 -9.53 2.91
CA ARG A 68 5.90 -10.47 2.85
C ARG A 68 5.56 -11.69 2.00
N SER A 69 4.39 -12.28 2.21
CA SER A 69 3.93 -13.43 1.44
C SER A 69 3.71 -13.07 -0.03
N MET A 70 3.05 -11.95 -0.33
CA MET A 70 2.86 -11.46 -1.69
C MET A 70 4.20 -11.27 -2.44
N PHE A 71 5.18 -10.61 -1.82
CA PHE A 71 6.48 -10.32 -2.45
C PHE A 71 7.35 -11.56 -2.61
N ARG A 72 7.16 -12.57 -1.75
CA ARG A 72 7.81 -13.89 -1.88
C ARG A 72 7.21 -14.71 -3.01
N ASP A 73 5.88 -14.79 -3.06
CA ASP A 73 5.16 -15.78 -3.86
C ASP A 73 4.91 -15.31 -5.30
N ILE A 74 4.75 -14.00 -5.50
CA ILE A 74 4.39 -13.43 -6.79
C ILE A 74 5.64 -12.96 -7.54
N ASP A 75 5.70 -13.31 -8.83
CA ASP A 75 6.76 -12.84 -9.73
C ASP A 75 6.14 -12.05 -10.87
N ALA A 76 6.43 -10.75 -10.92
CA ALA A 76 5.93 -9.81 -11.92
C ALA A 76 7.00 -8.75 -12.27
N ASP A 77 6.77 -7.98 -13.33
CA ASP A 77 7.62 -6.85 -13.73
C ASP A 77 7.22 -5.57 -13.00
N CYS A 78 5.91 -5.42 -12.73
CA CYS A 78 5.33 -4.32 -11.97
C CYS A 78 4.31 -4.85 -10.97
N TYR A 79 4.39 -4.37 -9.74
CA TYR A 79 3.48 -4.71 -8.65
C TYR A 79 2.71 -3.46 -8.26
N ILE A 80 1.39 -3.52 -8.24
CA ILE A 80 0.50 -2.44 -7.80
C ILE A 80 -0.11 -2.87 -6.48
N MET A 81 0.13 -2.14 -5.40
CA MET A 81 -0.47 -2.41 -4.11
C MET A 81 -1.56 -1.37 -3.83
N VAL A 82 -2.73 -1.84 -3.44
CA VAL A 82 -3.86 -1.02 -2.97
C VAL A 82 -4.58 -1.70 -1.82
N ASP A 83 -5.25 -0.92 -0.97
CA ASP A 83 -6.08 -1.46 0.10
C ASP A 83 -7.42 -2.01 -0.45
N GLY A 84 -7.99 -3.00 0.23
CA GLY A 84 -9.25 -3.65 -0.16
C GLY A 84 -10.51 -2.84 0.18
N ASP A 85 -10.37 -1.61 0.70
CA ASP A 85 -11.46 -0.78 1.22
C ASP A 85 -12.07 0.22 0.23
N ASP A 86 -11.74 0.08 -1.07
CA ASP A 86 -12.23 0.90 -2.19
C ASP A 86 -11.96 2.41 -2.07
N THR A 87 -10.94 2.79 -1.28
CA THR A 87 -10.58 4.21 -1.12
C THR A 87 -9.66 4.73 -2.24
N TYR A 88 -9.02 3.84 -3.01
CA TYR A 88 -8.11 4.18 -4.10
C TYR A 88 -8.70 3.81 -5.46
N PRO A 89 -9.04 4.79 -6.34
CA PRO A 89 -9.49 4.51 -7.71
C PRO A 89 -8.44 3.75 -8.51
N ALA A 90 -8.84 2.68 -9.22
CA ALA A 90 -7.94 1.91 -10.07
C ALA A 90 -7.31 2.76 -11.17
N GLU A 91 -8.08 3.70 -11.76
CA GLU A 91 -7.56 4.65 -12.76
C GLU A 91 -6.31 5.40 -12.28
N ASP A 92 -6.31 5.85 -11.02
CA ASP A 92 -5.16 6.56 -10.44
C ASP A 92 -4.02 5.59 -10.10
N ALA A 93 -4.32 4.39 -9.60
CA ALA A 93 -3.32 3.36 -9.34
C ALA A 93 -2.58 2.93 -10.62
N VAL A 94 -3.27 2.87 -11.75
CA VAL A 94 -2.66 2.62 -13.08
C VAL A 94 -1.70 3.74 -13.46
N LYS A 95 -2.04 5.01 -13.21
CA LYS A 95 -1.13 6.14 -13.45
C LYS A 95 0.14 6.06 -12.58
N VAL A 96 -0.02 5.62 -11.31
CA VAL A 96 1.11 5.35 -10.42
C VAL A 96 1.99 4.23 -10.98
N ALA A 97 1.39 3.13 -11.43
CA ALA A 97 2.11 1.99 -12.02
C ALA A 97 2.86 2.36 -13.30
N GLN A 98 2.32 3.28 -14.11
CA GLN A 98 2.97 3.71 -15.35
C GLN A 98 4.37 4.29 -15.11
N LEU A 99 4.61 4.94 -13.97
CA LEU A 99 5.95 5.44 -13.61
C LEU A 99 6.97 4.31 -13.46
N VAL A 100 6.55 3.16 -12.96
CA VAL A 100 7.39 1.97 -12.83
C VAL A 100 7.55 1.27 -14.18
N LEU A 101 6.47 1.13 -14.93
CA LEU A 101 6.49 0.53 -16.27
C LEU A 101 7.38 1.30 -17.25
N ASP A 102 7.42 2.62 -17.12
CA ASP A 102 8.31 3.50 -17.90
C ASP A 102 9.78 3.48 -17.42
N GLY A 103 10.09 2.79 -16.33
CA GLY A 103 11.42 2.80 -15.72
C GLY A 103 11.80 4.11 -15.03
N LYS A 104 10.83 4.98 -14.74
CA LYS A 104 11.03 6.27 -14.06
C LYS A 104 11.13 6.15 -12.55
N ALA A 105 10.62 5.06 -11.98
CA ALA A 105 10.61 4.78 -10.55
C ALA A 105 10.86 3.31 -10.25
N GLU A 106 11.55 3.04 -9.14
CA GLU A 106 11.59 1.72 -8.51
C GLU A 106 10.42 1.57 -7.50
N MET A 107 10.01 2.68 -6.89
CA MET A 107 8.78 2.79 -6.11
C MET A 107 8.05 4.07 -6.51
N ALA A 108 6.82 3.93 -6.97
CA ALA A 108 5.91 5.04 -7.22
C ALA A 108 4.86 5.11 -6.12
N ILE A 109 4.50 6.31 -5.69
CA ILE A 109 3.61 6.59 -4.57
C ILE A 109 2.42 7.42 -5.05
N GLY A 110 1.22 6.98 -4.72
CA GLY A 110 0.01 7.77 -4.86
C GLY A 110 -0.12 8.76 -3.69
N ASP A 111 0.12 10.04 -3.95
CA ASP A 111 0.06 11.11 -2.96
C ASP A 111 -1.39 11.59 -2.77
N ARG A 112 -2.02 11.15 -1.69
CA ARG A 112 -3.38 11.57 -1.29
C ARG A 112 -3.39 13.00 -0.74
N LEU A 113 -2.30 13.38 -0.06
CA LEU A 113 -2.23 14.60 0.75
C LEU A 113 -2.19 15.88 -0.09
N SER A 114 -1.82 15.76 -1.38
CA SER A 114 -1.84 16.87 -2.35
C SER A 114 -3.19 17.02 -3.08
N SER A 115 -4.18 16.19 -2.78
CA SER A 115 -5.52 16.18 -3.40
C SER A 115 -6.64 16.52 -2.41
N THR A 116 -7.79 15.88 -2.56
CA THR A 116 -9.02 16.11 -1.78
C THR A 116 -9.00 15.51 -0.37
N TYR A 117 -7.97 14.73 0.00
CA TYR A 117 -7.89 13.98 1.26
C TYR A 117 -8.25 14.79 2.51
N PHE A 118 -7.75 16.03 2.63
CA PHE A 118 -8.01 16.88 3.80
C PHE A 118 -9.42 17.47 3.84
N THR A 119 -10.10 17.55 2.72
CA THR A 119 -11.49 18.01 2.64
C THR A 119 -12.46 16.89 2.99
N GLU A 120 -12.10 15.66 2.66
CA GLU A 120 -12.93 14.46 2.85
C GLU A 120 -12.63 13.76 4.18
N ASN A 121 -11.37 13.74 4.64
CA ASN A 121 -10.97 13.02 5.85
C ASN A 121 -10.77 13.93 7.06
N LYS A 122 -11.82 14.11 7.88
CA LYS A 122 -11.86 15.00 9.06
C LYS A 122 -11.27 14.38 10.34
N ARG A 123 -10.17 13.60 10.25
CA ARG A 123 -9.51 12.99 11.44
C ARG A 123 -8.28 13.80 11.88
N PRO A 124 -8.40 14.82 12.76
CA PRO A 124 -7.32 15.78 13.06
C PRO A 124 -6.07 15.12 13.67
N PHE A 125 -6.23 14.13 14.55
CA PHE A 125 -5.09 13.42 15.17
C PHE A 125 -4.33 12.53 14.19
N HIS A 126 -5.01 11.93 13.24
CA HIS A 126 -4.39 11.12 12.17
C HIS A 126 -3.55 12.02 11.24
N ASN A 127 -4.05 13.19 10.90
CA ASN A 127 -3.32 14.15 10.07
C ASN A 127 -2.08 14.71 10.76
N LEU A 128 -2.12 14.93 12.08
CA LEU A 128 -0.95 15.34 12.86
C LEU A 128 0.11 14.25 12.88
N GLY A 129 -0.29 12.99 13.12
CA GLY A 129 0.62 11.83 13.11
C GLY A 129 1.34 11.67 11.76
N ASN A 130 0.61 11.76 10.64
CA ASN A 130 1.19 11.71 9.30
C ASN A 130 2.23 12.82 9.06
N ARG A 131 1.94 14.05 9.52
CA ARG A 131 2.89 15.18 9.40
C ARG A 131 4.15 14.95 10.21
N MET A 132 4.03 14.42 11.44
CA MET A 132 5.17 14.13 12.31
C MET A 132 6.04 13.03 11.71
N VAL A 133 5.47 11.91 11.30
CA VAL A 133 6.18 10.78 10.67
C VAL A 133 6.90 11.25 9.41
N ARG A 134 6.21 11.97 8.54
CA ARG A 134 6.79 12.54 7.31
C ARG A 134 7.96 13.48 7.61
N GLY A 135 7.77 14.42 8.56
CA GLY A 135 8.81 15.37 8.95
C GLY A 135 10.05 14.68 9.48
N LEU A 136 9.87 13.66 10.32
CA LEU A 136 10.96 12.89 10.91
C LEU A 136 11.76 12.12 9.84
N ILE A 137 11.08 11.40 8.95
CA ILE A 137 11.74 10.63 7.88
C ILE A 137 12.47 11.57 6.92
N ASN A 138 11.82 12.64 6.48
CA ASN A 138 12.43 13.58 5.56
C ASN A 138 13.67 14.25 6.17
N PHE A 139 13.64 14.56 7.47
CA PHE A 139 14.81 15.08 8.20
C PHE A 139 15.94 14.05 8.31
N ILE A 140 15.62 12.82 8.73
CA ILE A 140 16.63 11.76 8.94
C ILE A 140 17.30 11.33 7.63
N PHE A 141 16.50 11.16 6.57
CA PHE A 141 16.97 10.62 5.28
C PHE A 141 17.23 11.71 4.22
N ASN A 142 17.17 13.00 4.61
CA ASN A 142 17.36 14.15 3.72
C ASN A 142 16.52 14.02 2.44
N SER A 143 15.23 13.78 2.60
CA SER A 143 14.27 13.51 1.53
C SER A 143 13.11 14.51 1.53
N ASN A 144 12.23 14.41 0.54
CA ASN A 144 11.04 15.26 0.42
C ASN A 144 9.81 14.43 -0.01
N VAL A 145 9.62 13.26 0.60
CA VAL A 145 8.45 12.42 0.34
C VAL A 145 7.21 13.05 0.98
N LYS A 146 6.10 13.11 0.23
CA LYS A 146 4.89 13.82 0.64
C LYS A 146 3.92 12.92 1.38
N ASP A 147 3.65 11.70 0.87
CA ASP A 147 2.74 10.75 1.51
C ASP A 147 3.42 9.41 1.81
N ILE A 148 3.84 9.23 3.07
CA ILE A 148 4.57 8.04 3.52
C ILE A 148 3.63 6.89 3.92
N MET A 149 2.39 7.22 4.31
CA MET A 149 1.44 6.25 4.87
C MET A 149 0.28 5.94 3.92
N THR A 150 0.49 6.08 2.61
CA THR A 150 -0.48 5.70 1.59
C THR A 150 -0.39 4.20 1.28
N GLY A 151 -1.54 3.55 1.11
CA GLY A 151 -1.64 2.16 0.65
C GLY A 151 -1.53 2.02 -0.88
N CYS A 152 -1.69 3.12 -1.65
CA CYS A 152 -1.57 3.08 -3.10
C CYS A 152 -0.12 3.27 -3.55
N ARG A 153 0.52 2.19 -3.99
CA ARG A 153 1.92 2.19 -4.44
C ARG A 153 2.13 1.26 -5.63
N ALA A 154 3.13 1.57 -6.44
CA ALA A 154 3.63 0.62 -7.42
C ALA A 154 5.13 0.39 -7.23
N PHE A 155 5.57 -0.83 -7.53
CA PHE A 155 6.94 -1.27 -7.31
C PHE A 155 7.49 -1.98 -8.53
N SER A 156 8.79 -1.78 -8.79
CA SER A 156 9.52 -2.60 -9.73
C SER A 156 9.87 -3.97 -9.13
N ARG A 157 10.18 -4.92 -9.98
CA ARG A 157 10.73 -6.21 -9.56
C ARG A 157 12.00 -6.04 -8.72
N ARG A 158 12.86 -5.08 -9.08
CA ARG A 158 14.09 -4.80 -8.34
C ARG A 158 13.79 -4.39 -6.90
N PHE A 159 12.84 -3.48 -6.69
CA PHE A 159 12.40 -3.08 -5.36
C PHE A 159 11.93 -4.31 -4.58
N VAL A 160 10.94 -5.04 -5.11
CA VAL A 160 10.31 -6.18 -4.42
C VAL A 160 11.31 -7.26 -4.02
N LYS A 161 12.25 -7.61 -4.90
CA LYS A 161 13.25 -8.65 -4.61
C LYS A 161 14.40 -8.19 -3.72
N SER A 162 14.56 -6.88 -3.46
CA SER A 162 15.56 -6.34 -2.53
C SER A 162 14.99 -5.97 -1.16
N PHE A 163 13.67 -5.91 -1.02
CA PHE A 163 13.01 -5.45 0.20
C PHE A 163 12.82 -6.60 1.21
N PRO A 164 13.41 -6.53 2.42
CA PRO A 164 13.45 -7.64 3.37
C PRO A 164 12.12 -7.90 4.10
N VAL A 165 11.18 -6.94 4.12
CA VAL A 165 9.88 -6.97 4.82
C VAL A 165 10.02 -7.41 6.28
N LEU A 166 10.48 -6.53 7.14
CA LEU A 166 10.72 -6.83 8.56
C LEU A 166 9.50 -6.55 9.44
N SER A 167 8.69 -5.57 9.05
CA SER A 167 7.48 -5.17 9.77
C SER A 167 6.34 -6.16 9.59
N ALA A 168 5.51 -6.32 10.63
CA ALA A 168 4.37 -7.22 10.60
C ALA A 168 3.03 -6.49 10.37
N GLY A 169 2.92 -5.20 10.72
CA GLY A 169 1.69 -4.43 10.70
C GLY A 169 1.69 -3.29 9.68
N PHE A 170 0.98 -2.20 10.00
CA PHE A 170 0.84 -1.02 9.14
C PHE A 170 2.12 -0.19 9.01
N GLU A 171 3.08 -0.38 9.87
CA GLU A 171 4.41 0.23 9.76
C GLU A 171 5.18 -0.17 8.50
N ILE A 172 4.69 -1.17 7.77
CA ILE A 172 5.26 -1.64 6.50
C ILE A 172 5.36 -0.53 5.45
N GLU A 173 4.41 0.38 5.37
CA GLU A 173 4.42 1.50 4.42
C GLU A 173 5.58 2.46 4.69
N THR A 174 5.84 2.71 5.97
CA THR A 174 7.01 3.48 6.42
C THR A 174 8.31 2.74 6.10
N GLU A 175 8.37 1.44 6.36
CA GLU A 175 9.55 0.62 6.09
C GLU A 175 9.90 0.60 4.59
N MET A 176 8.90 0.46 3.70
CA MET A 176 9.09 0.55 2.26
C MET A 176 9.74 1.88 1.85
N THR A 177 9.26 2.99 2.41
CA THR A 177 9.79 4.31 2.11
C THR A 177 11.23 4.47 2.59
N VAL A 178 11.51 4.06 3.83
CA VAL A 178 12.87 4.10 4.40
C VAL A 178 13.83 3.22 3.60
N HIS A 179 13.42 2.00 3.23
CA HIS A 179 14.23 1.12 2.38
C HIS A 179 14.59 1.76 1.03
N ALA A 180 13.59 2.35 0.35
CA ALA A 180 13.84 3.02 -0.93
C ALA A 180 14.83 4.18 -0.79
N LEU A 181 14.72 4.98 0.28
CA LEU A 181 15.61 6.10 0.56
C LEU A 181 17.04 5.64 0.90
N ASP A 182 17.18 4.62 1.76
CA ASP A 182 18.48 4.06 2.13
C ASP A 182 19.23 3.46 0.93
N LYS A 183 18.52 2.73 0.08
CA LYS A 183 19.11 2.10 -1.12
C LYS A 183 19.22 3.04 -2.32
N ASN A 184 18.91 4.32 -2.16
CA ASN A 184 18.88 5.32 -3.25
C ASN A 184 18.07 4.84 -4.46
N LEU A 185 16.95 4.16 -4.22
CA LEU A 185 16.04 3.74 -5.27
C LEU A 185 15.22 4.93 -5.75
N ALA A 186 14.92 4.97 -7.04
CA ALA A 186 14.15 6.07 -7.62
C ALA A 186 12.72 6.06 -7.10
N ILE A 187 12.36 7.09 -6.29
CA ILE A 187 11.00 7.34 -5.82
C ILE A 187 10.35 8.41 -6.71
N ARG A 188 9.10 8.21 -7.09
CA ARG A 188 8.25 9.22 -7.74
C ARG A 188 6.89 9.25 -7.06
N GLU A 189 6.31 10.44 -7.00
CA GLU A 189 4.99 10.66 -6.41
C GLU A 189 4.10 11.39 -7.41
N ILE A 190 2.85 10.97 -7.51
CA ILE A 190 1.82 11.71 -8.24
C ILE A 190 0.58 11.89 -7.37
N PRO A 191 -0.10 13.03 -7.45
CA PRO A 191 -1.37 13.23 -6.78
C PRO A 191 -2.40 12.21 -7.28
N ILE A 192 -3.14 11.63 -6.33
CA ILE A 192 -4.25 10.72 -6.62
C ILE A 192 -5.51 11.17 -5.89
N SER A 193 -6.65 10.77 -6.38
CA SER A 193 -7.93 10.92 -5.70
C SER A 193 -8.01 9.97 -4.51
N TYR A 194 -8.83 10.31 -3.52
CA TYR A 194 -9.12 9.46 -2.38
C TYR A 194 -10.62 9.46 -2.15
N ARG A 195 -11.24 8.29 -2.23
CA ARG A 195 -12.68 8.12 -2.00
C ARG A 195 -12.96 7.98 -0.51
N ASP A 196 -14.12 8.47 -0.07
CA ASP A 196 -14.61 8.15 1.27
C ASP A 196 -14.88 6.64 1.38
N ARG A 197 -14.65 6.10 2.57
CA ARG A 197 -14.99 4.71 2.84
C ARG A 197 -16.48 4.48 2.68
N MET A 198 -16.85 3.33 2.11
CA MET A 198 -18.23 2.90 2.05
C MET A 198 -18.83 2.84 3.45
N GLU A 199 -20.09 3.22 3.59
CA GLU A 199 -20.83 3.12 4.86
C GLU A 199 -20.86 1.65 5.34
N GLY A 200 -20.51 1.44 6.60
CA GLY A 200 -20.36 0.10 7.18
C GLY A 200 -18.94 -0.47 7.14
N SER A 201 -18.04 0.06 6.30
CA SER A 201 -16.62 -0.32 6.32
C SER A 201 -15.87 0.37 7.46
N VAL A 202 -15.13 -0.41 8.26
CA VAL A 202 -14.43 0.07 9.45
C VAL A 202 -12.92 0.07 9.24
N SER A 203 -12.29 1.20 9.58
CA SER A 203 -10.81 1.28 9.56
C SER A 203 -10.19 0.33 10.57
N LYS A 204 -9.28 -0.54 10.12
CA LYS A 204 -8.54 -1.48 10.96
C LYS A 204 -7.30 -0.83 11.60
N LEU A 205 -6.93 0.38 11.19
CA LEU A 205 -5.80 1.12 11.73
C LEU A 205 -6.17 1.79 13.06
N ASN A 206 -5.38 1.49 14.11
CA ASN A 206 -5.48 2.16 15.41
C ASN A 206 -4.45 3.30 15.47
N THR A 207 -4.93 4.55 15.48
CA THR A 207 -4.07 5.75 15.37
C THR A 207 -2.97 5.81 16.43
N PHE A 208 -3.24 5.39 17.68
CA PHE A 208 -2.25 5.50 18.76
C PHE A 208 -1.28 4.32 18.78
N SER A 209 -1.80 3.06 18.76
CA SER A 209 -0.93 1.88 18.86
C SER A 209 -0.07 1.70 17.60
N ASP A 210 -0.66 1.90 16.41
CA ASP A 210 0.08 1.74 15.18
C ASP A 210 1.01 2.94 14.93
N GLY A 211 0.61 4.16 15.32
CA GLY A 211 1.49 5.32 15.30
C GLY A 211 2.72 5.15 16.18
N PHE A 212 2.60 4.52 17.36
CA PHE A 212 3.74 4.21 18.22
C PHE A 212 4.67 3.15 17.59
N LYS A 213 4.11 2.10 16.97
CA LYS A 213 4.90 1.11 16.22
C LYS A 213 5.68 1.74 15.07
N VAL A 214 5.06 2.67 14.33
CA VAL A 214 5.73 3.43 13.26
C VAL A 214 6.95 4.17 13.80
N LEU A 215 6.83 4.89 14.93
CA LEU A 215 7.96 5.59 15.53
C LEU A 215 9.09 4.64 15.96
N ILE A 216 8.75 3.52 16.61
CA ILE A 216 9.74 2.50 16.98
C ILE A 216 10.44 1.97 15.72
N THR A 217 9.68 1.69 14.66
CA THR A 217 10.23 1.19 13.39
C THR A 217 11.19 2.19 12.76
N ILE A 218 10.87 3.49 12.75
CA ILE A 218 11.78 4.53 12.24
C ILE A 218 13.11 4.52 13.01
N PHE A 219 13.06 4.47 14.35
CA PHE A 219 14.29 4.45 15.17
C PHE A 219 15.09 3.16 14.99
N ARG A 220 14.42 2.00 14.87
CA ARG A 220 15.08 0.73 14.59
C ARG A 220 15.79 0.77 13.25
N LEU A 221 15.09 1.16 12.18
CA LEU A 221 15.65 1.25 10.83
C LEU A 221 16.78 2.29 10.74
N PHE A 222 16.64 3.42 11.42
CA PHE A 222 17.72 4.41 11.49
C PHE A 222 19.00 3.82 12.08
N ARG A 223 18.90 3.01 13.15
CA ARG A 223 20.06 2.37 13.78
C ARG A 223 20.65 1.24 12.93
N GLU A 224 19.83 0.56 12.12
CA GLU A 224 20.27 -0.55 11.28
C GLU A 224 20.90 -0.07 9.95
N TYR A 225 20.48 1.08 9.44
CA TYR A 225 20.92 1.63 8.15
C TYR A 225 21.96 2.76 8.25
N LYS A 226 22.21 3.28 9.45
CA LYS A 226 23.27 4.26 9.74
C LYS A 226 24.19 3.80 10.86
#